data_fa8482c1b16fe26b3824e2dd303dfece
#
_entry.id   fa8482c1b16fe26b3824e2dd303dfece
#
_cell.length_a   1.000
_cell.length_b   1.000
_cell.length_c   1.000
_cell.angle_alpha   90.00
_cell.angle_beta   90.00
_cell.angle_gamma   90.00
#
_symmetry.space_group_name_H-M   'P 1'
#
loop_
_entity.id
_entity.type
_entity.pdbx_description
1 polymer ?
#
loop_
_entity_poly.entity_id
_entity_poly.type
_entity_poly.pdbx_seq_one_letter_code
_entity_poly.pdbx_strand_id
1 'polypeptide(L)'
;MKSGENYSYSRRFFLKGIAASLLVIPFLQSCQEKVITLLIRLSGTNHILGHRLRVKNFPKPSSQIYIPYLIVGGGISGLSAARQFSKKGINDFLMIELENHLGGNSSNGENKYSKFPLGAHYLPLPNKQDVALLQFLEEEQIIIGYDSKGFPKFDEEQLTFAPDERLFYKNNWQEALIPKTGNSLEEDIQFKKFFLKMDAFRSGKGDDGKYFFNIPLSLSSNDFTIRGFDTITMQQWCEEEGFNSKSLFDYVDYCCRDDFGLGISYVSAWAGIHYFAARKQDSTQDNKDNVLTWPEGNARLSHHLQKYAENKTLKNHLVYDVKCIDGKVVATVFDAEKKLTLEIIADKVIMATPQFVNQYIIKNRKMLTHNFHYAPWLLATLVISDLADDGSFPLCWDNVVYGAKGLGYIYDQHQSLQQVQSKKVITYYYSFSSSDVKKSRKDLYYKKDAHWKQLVFDDLKIAHPNIESVTEEINIHLLGHGMISPVPGFIFGTAKEEASQNIDSKIFFAHSDLSGISIFEEAFHQGINVVNQIIDGSTLD
;
A
#
# COMPACT_ATOMS: atom_id res chain seq x y z
N MET A 1 10.00 -68.24 -69.19
CA MET A 1 10.98 -67.28 -69.70
C MET A 1 10.45 -65.86 -69.48
N LYS A 2 10.94 -65.16 -68.54
CA LYS A 2 11.25 -63.72 -68.51
C LYS A 2 11.80 -63.39 -67.14
N SER A 3 12.99 -62.86 -67.18
CA SER A 3 13.91 -62.54 -66.09
C SER A 3 13.41 -61.51 -65.13
N GLY A 4 13.66 -61.75 -63.84
CA GLY A 4 13.50 -60.75 -62.83
C GLY A 4 14.68 -59.78 -62.80
N GLU A 5 14.42 -58.51 -62.83
CA GLU A 5 15.40 -57.46 -62.56
C GLU A 5 15.49 -57.18 -61.04
N ASN A 6 16.67 -57.54 -60.51
CA ASN A 6 17.05 -57.17 -59.12
C ASN A 6 17.58 -55.75 -59.10
N TYR A 7 16.79 -54.79 -58.51
CA TYR A 7 17.30 -53.49 -58.19
C TYR A 7 18.08 -53.54 -56.86
N SER A 8 19.38 -53.51 -56.94
CA SER A 8 20.24 -53.34 -55.77
C SER A 8 20.38 -51.86 -55.45
N TYR A 9 19.71 -51.43 -54.39
CA TYR A 9 19.96 -50.09 -53.84
C TYR A 9 21.35 -50.07 -53.17
N SER A 10 22.22 -49.16 -53.64
CA SER A 10 23.56 -49.00 -53.09
C SER A 10 23.50 -48.44 -51.67
N ARG A 11 24.34 -48.97 -50.75
CA ARG A 11 24.49 -48.50 -49.39
C ARG A 11 24.68 -46.96 -49.24
N ARG A 12 25.21 -46.35 -50.29
CA ARG A 12 25.38 -44.88 -50.35
C ARG A 12 24.07 -44.11 -50.53
N PHE A 13 23.02 -44.69 -51.13
CA PHE A 13 21.73 -44.07 -51.30
C PHE A 13 20.94 -44.13 -50.01
N PHE A 14 21.05 -45.24 -49.26
CA PHE A 14 20.44 -45.40 -47.95
C PHE A 14 21.04 -44.43 -46.87
N LEU A 15 22.38 -44.27 -46.91
CA LEU A 15 23.07 -43.33 -46.00
C LEU A 15 22.79 -41.86 -46.34
N LYS A 16 22.54 -41.52 -47.62
CA LYS A 16 22.10 -40.15 -47.98
C LYS A 16 20.65 -39.85 -47.55
N GLY A 17 19.76 -40.84 -47.55
CA GLY A 17 18.40 -40.71 -47.04
C GLY A 17 18.35 -40.53 -45.53
N ILE A 18 19.17 -41.25 -44.76
CA ILE A 18 19.28 -41.10 -43.31
C ILE A 18 19.94 -39.77 -42.92
N ALA A 19 20.95 -39.30 -43.63
CA ALA A 19 21.56 -37.99 -43.36
C ALA A 19 20.62 -36.84 -43.66
N ALA A 20 19.75 -36.93 -44.65
CA ALA A 20 18.72 -35.90 -44.91
C ALA A 20 17.59 -35.91 -43.90
N SER A 21 17.17 -37.07 -43.35
CA SER A 21 16.15 -37.15 -42.30
C SER A 21 16.67 -36.72 -40.93
N LEU A 22 17.97 -36.90 -40.63
CA LEU A 22 18.56 -36.43 -39.37
C LEU A 22 18.83 -34.91 -39.33
N LEU A 23 18.88 -34.23 -40.49
CA LEU A 23 19.03 -32.77 -40.57
C LEU A 23 17.69 -32.03 -40.51
N VAL A 24 16.56 -32.68 -40.74
CA VAL A 24 15.23 -32.06 -40.69
C VAL A 24 14.63 -32.07 -39.26
N ILE A 25 14.99 -33.06 -38.43
CA ILE A 25 14.47 -33.22 -37.09
C ILE A 25 14.85 -32.04 -36.13
N PRO A 26 16.08 -31.48 -36.15
CA PRO A 26 16.39 -30.32 -35.32
C PRO A 26 15.69 -29.03 -35.76
N PHE A 27 15.36 -28.88 -37.05
CA PHE A 27 14.66 -27.69 -37.54
C PHE A 27 13.15 -27.69 -37.24
N LEU A 28 12.55 -28.84 -37.06
CA LEU A 28 11.13 -28.95 -36.64
C LEU A 28 10.92 -28.80 -35.13
N GLN A 29 11.97 -28.97 -34.32
CA GLN A 29 11.91 -28.70 -32.88
C GLN A 29 12.17 -27.22 -32.51
N SER A 30 12.65 -26.42 -33.47
CA SER A 30 12.99 -25.00 -33.23
C SER A 30 11.81 -24.04 -33.38
N CYS A 31 10.63 -24.52 -33.75
CA CYS A 31 9.41 -23.69 -33.92
C CYS A 31 8.19 -24.17 -33.11
N GLN A 32 8.39 -24.80 -31.98
CA GLN A 32 7.35 -24.78 -30.97
C GLN A 32 7.51 -23.48 -30.20
N GLU A 33 6.82 -22.42 -30.61
CA GLU A 33 6.48 -21.34 -29.70
C GLU A 33 5.94 -22.00 -28.42
N LYS A 34 6.67 -21.87 -27.33
CA LYS A 34 6.12 -22.24 -26.02
C LYS A 34 4.88 -21.39 -25.85
N VAL A 35 3.71 -21.97 -26.07
CA VAL A 35 2.46 -21.33 -25.69
C VAL A 35 2.51 -21.19 -24.18
N ILE A 36 2.89 -20.00 -23.72
CA ILE A 36 2.86 -19.66 -22.30
C ILE A 36 1.38 -19.58 -21.92
N THR A 37 0.90 -20.58 -21.18
CA THR A 37 -0.45 -20.51 -20.61
C THR A 37 -0.40 -19.56 -19.43
N LEU A 38 -0.91 -18.34 -19.63
CA LEU A 38 -0.96 -17.31 -18.59
C LEU A 38 -1.88 -17.76 -17.44
N LEU A 39 -1.31 -17.88 -16.25
CA LEU A 39 -2.06 -18.14 -15.02
C LEU A 39 -2.58 -16.82 -14.44
N ILE A 40 -3.90 -16.67 -14.34
CA ILE A 40 -4.55 -15.49 -13.76
C ILE A 40 -5.13 -15.88 -12.40
N ARG A 41 -4.79 -15.10 -11.36
CA ARG A 41 -5.40 -15.20 -10.03
C ARG A 41 -6.03 -13.87 -9.65
N LEU A 42 -7.20 -13.91 -9.05
CA LEU A 42 -7.89 -12.75 -8.52
C LEU A 42 -8.01 -12.88 -7.00
N SER A 43 -7.56 -11.88 -6.29
CA SER A 43 -7.63 -11.79 -4.83
C SER A 43 -8.13 -10.40 -4.40
N GLY A 44 -8.27 -10.18 -3.12
CA GLY A 44 -8.72 -8.92 -2.53
C GLY A 44 -9.20 -9.14 -1.11
N THR A 45 -9.64 -8.08 -0.46
CA THR A 45 -10.27 -8.16 0.85
C THR A 45 -11.51 -9.05 0.82
N ASN A 46 -11.82 -9.73 1.92
CA ASN A 46 -13.00 -10.60 2.04
C ASN A 46 -14.31 -9.78 2.06
N HIS A 47 -14.58 -9.11 0.93
CA HIS A 47 -15.76 -8.28 0.77
C HIS A 47 -17.07 -9.09 0.86
N ILE A 48 -17.06 -10.38 0.52
CA ILE A 48 -18.24 -11.24 0.61
C ILE A 48 -18.68 -11.36 2.07
N LEU A 49 -17.76 -11.63 2.97
CA LEU A 49 -18.05 -11.69 4.40
C LEU A 49 -18.33 -10.29 4.96
N GLY A 50 -17.53 -9.29 4.62
CA GLY A 50 -17.69 -7.91 5.06
C GLY A 50 -19.03 -7.30 4.65
N HIS A 51 -19.50 -7.56 3.43
CA HIS A 51 -20.80 -7.04 2.95
C HIS A 51 -22.01 -7.65 3.67
N ARG A 52 -21.87 -8.75 4.41
CA ARG A 52 -22.94 -9.25 5.28
C ARG A 52 -23.33 -8.28 6.39
N LEU A 53 -22.46 -7.33 6.75
CA LEU A 53 -22.79 -6.23 7.65
C LEU A 53 -23.99 -5.39 7.20
N ARG A 54 -24.29 -5.35 5.90
CA ARG A 54 -25.43 -4.60 5.35
C ARG A 54 -26.77 -5.26 5.64
N VAL A 55 -26.79 -6.59 5.71
CA VAL A 55 -28.01 -7.41 5.89
C VAL A 55 -28.11 -7.94 7.33
N LYS A 56 -26.97 -8.16 8.00
CA LYS A 56 -26.86 -8.69 9.37
C LYS A 56 -27.64 -10.01 9.59
N ASN A 57 -27.64 -10.88 8.58
CA ASN A 57 -28.24 -12.20 8.71
C ASN A 57 -27.23 -13.19 9.31
N PHE A 58 -27.17 -13.25 10.64
CA PHE A 58 -26.29 -14.11 11.40
C PHE A 58 -27.08 -14.99 12.36
N PRO A 59 -26.57 -16.20 12.73
CA PRO A 59 -27.15 -17.02 13.77
C PRO A 59 -27.22 -16.27 15.11
N LYS A 60 -28.14 -16.64 15.97
CA LYS A 60 -28.14 -16.14 17.35
C LYS A 60 -26.88 -16.58 18.08
N PRO A 61 -26.35 -15.79 19.01
CA PRO A 61 -25.21 -16.18 19.84
C PRO A 61 -25.46 -17.51 20.56
N SER A 62 -24.48 -18.42 20.47
CA SER A 62 -24.50 -19.75 21.10
C SER A 62 -23.56 -19.87 22.28
N SER A 63 -22.65 -18.91 22.46
CA SER A 63 -21.68 -18.85 23.54
C SER A 63 -21.32 -17.42 23.90
N GLN A 64 -20.75 -17.25 25.10
CA GLN A 64 -20.30 -15.96 25.60
C GLN A 64 -18.95 -16.12 26.29
N ILE A 65 -18.05 -15.16 26.09
CA ILE A 65 -16.75 -15.08 26.77
C ILE A 65 -16.56 -13.66 27.33
N TYR A 66 -15.71 -13.53 28.34
CA TYR A 66 -15.31 -12.25 28.89
C TYR A 66 -13.82 -12.03 28.69
N ILE A 67 -13.45 -10.79 28.36
CA ILE A 67 -12.07 -10.32 28.24
C ILE A 67 -11.99 -8.85 28.66
N PRO A 68 -11.00 -8.38 29.44
CA PRO A 68 -10.90 -6.98 29.82
C PRO A 68 -10.82 -6.02 28.62
N TYR A 69 -9.99 -6.34 27.62
CA TYR A 69 -9.77 -5.49 26.46
C TYR A 69 -10.00 -6.25 25.17
N LEU A 70 -10.80 -5.70 24.28
CA LEU A 70 -11.07 -6.24 22.95
C LEU A 70 -10.52 -5.28 21.88
N ILE A 71 -9.75 -5.82 20.94
CA ILE A 71 -9.28 -5.10 19.74
C ILE A 71 -10.04 -5.65 18.53
N VAL A 72 -10.72 -4.80 17.78
CA VAL A 72 -11.44 -5.16 16.56
C VAL A 72 -10.70 -4.61 15.36
N GLY A 73 -10.08 -5.50 14.58
CA GLY A 73 -9.24 -5.20 13.43
C GLY A 73 -7.76 -5.48 13.70
N GLY A 74 -7.16 -6.33 12.88
CA GLY A 74 -5.76 -6.76 12.94
C GLY A 74 -4.85 -6.05 11.93
N GLY A 75 -5.21 -4.84 11.47
CA GLY A 75 -4.34 -3.94 10.72
C GLY A 75 -3.29 -3.27 11.62
N ILE A 76 -2.46 -2.39 11.06
CA ILE A 76 -1.35 -1.75 11.77
C ILE A 76 -1.80 -1.06 13.06
N SER A 77 -2.94 -0.34 13.07
CA SER A 77 -3.44 0.31 14.29
C SER A 77 -3.78 -0.69 15.39
N GLY A 78 -4.44 -1.81 15.06
CA GLY A 78 -4.76 -2.86 16.04
C GLY A 78 -3.52 -3.58 16.55
N LEU A 79 -2.58 -3.91 15.67
CA LEU A 79 -1.31 -4.55 16.03
C LEU A 79 -0.43 -3.63 16.87
N SER A 80 -0.41 -2.33 16.56
CA SER A 80 0.29 -1.32 17.34
C SER A 80 -0.32 -1.15 18.74
N ALA A 81 -1.67 -1.21 18.83
CA ALA A 81 -2.36 -1.23 20.13
C ALA A 81 -2.00 -2.46 20.95
N ALA A 82 -1.93 -3.65 20.33
CA ALA A 82 -1.49 -4.88 21.00
C ALA A 82 -0.06 -4.77 21.53
N ARG A 83 0.87 -4.21 20.73
CA ARG A 83 2.25 -3.91 21.18
C ARG A 83 2.24 -2.94 22.37
N GLN A 84 1.47 -1.86 22.30
CA GLN A 84 1.42 -0.86 23.35
C GLN A 84 0.84 -1.42 24.66
N PHE A 85 -0.22 -2.24 24.59
CA PHE A 85 -0.71 -2.97 25.77
C PHE A 85 0.38 -3.83 26.40
N SER A 86 1.09 -4.61 25.58
CA SER A 86 2.18 -5.49 26.06
C SER A 86 3.32 -4.68 26.69
N LYS A 87 3.70 -3.53 26.11
CA LYS A 87 4.72 -2.61 26.69
C LYS A 87 4.28 -2.02 28.03
N LYS A 88 2.99 -1.86 28.25
CA LYS A 88 2.40 -1.42 29.54
C LYS A 88 2.14 -2.58 30.51
N GLY A 89 2.58 -3.80 30.19
CA GLY A 89 2.40 -4.99 31.01
C GLY A 89 1.00 -5.60 30.96
N ILE A 90 0.12 -5.14 30.07
CA ILE A 90 -1.24 -5.64 29.89
C ILE A 90 -1.22 -6.73 28.83
N ASN A 91 -1.49 -7.97 29.24
CA ASN A 91 -1.50 -9.12 28.37
C ASN A 91 -2.87 -9.76 28.19
N ASP A 92 -3.87 -9.31 28.94
CA ASP A 92 -5.22 -9.85 28.94
C ASP A 92 -6.12 -9.08 27.96
N PHE A 93 -5.88 -9.32 26.68
CA PHE A 93 -6.67 -8.78 25.58
C PHE A 93 -6.90 -9.84 24.49
N LEU A 94 -7.94 -9.64 23.68
CA LEU A 94 -8.27 -10.45 22.53
C LEU A 94 -8.38 -9.55 21.29
N MET A 95 -7.85 -10.03 20.16
CA MET A 95 -7.99 -9.37 18.85
C MET A 95 -8.93 -10.18 17.96
N ILE A 96 -9.79 -9.49 17.22
CA ILE A 96 -10.68 -10.08 16.21
C ILE A 96 -10.31 -9.56 14.83
N GLU A 97 -10.10 -10.46 13.88
CA GLU A 97 -9.77 -10.12 12.50
C GLU A 97 -10.73 -10.84 11.52
N LEU A 98 -11.19 -10.08 10.52
CA LEU A 98 -12.07 -10.56 9.44
C LEU A 98 -11.35 -11.53 8.51
N GLU A 99 -10.10 -11.20 8.15
CA GLU A 99 -9.31 -11.96 7.21
C GLU A 99 -8.70 -13.20 7.89
N ASN A 100 -8.14 -14.11 7.10
CA ASN A 100 -7.38 -15.25 7.59
C ASN A 100 -5.93 -14.87 7.96
N HIS A 101 -5.54 -13.63 7.78
CA HIS A 101 -4.21 -13.07 8.06
C HIS A 101 -4.33 -11.71 8.74
N LEU A 102 -3.24 -11.23 9.31
CA LEU A 102 -3.12 -9.92 9.93
C LEU A 102 -2.34 -8.97 9.02
N GLY A 103 -2.37 -7.68 9.33
CA GLY A 103 -1.60 -6.65 8.65
C GLY A 103 -2.44 -5.63 7.88
N GLY A 104 -3.68 -5.97 7.50
CA GLY A 104 -4.51 -5.08 6.68
C GLY A 104 -3.84 -4.75 5.34
N ASN A 105 -3.69 -3.47 5.00
CA ASN A 105 -2.99 -3.04 3.78
C ASN A 105 -1.47 -3.25 3.82
N SER A 106 -0.90 -3.61 4.97
CA SER A 106 0.50 -4.02 5.14
C SER A 106 0.58 -5.55 5.20
N SER A 107 -0.02 -6.23 4.23
CA SER A 107 0.03 -7.68 4.04
C SER A 107 0.77 -8.03 2.74
N ASN A 108 1.14 -9.29 2.58
CA ASN A 108 1.86 -9.77 1.41
C ASN A 108 1.25 -11.04 0.81
N GLY A 109 1.54 -11.23 -0.45
CA GLY A 109 1.46 -12.52 -1.12
C GLY A 109 2.85 -13.14 -1.27
N GLU A 110 2.88 -14.38 -1.77
CA GLU A 110 4.11 -15.11 -2.04
C GLU A 110 3.92 -16.03 -3.27
N ASN A 111 4.95 -16.16 -4.07
CA ASN A 111 5.08 -17.17 -5.10
C ASN A 111 6.43 -17.88 -4.96
N LYS A 112 6.73 -18.83 -5.81
CA LYS A 112 7.99 -19.59 -5.72
C LYS A 112 9.27 -18.78 -6.02
N TYR A 113 9.14 -17.52 -6.46
CA TYR A 113 10.27 -16.68 -6.86
C TYR A 113 10.51 -15.51 -5.89
N SER A 114 9.45 -14.96 -5.32
CA SER A 114 9.52 -13.85 -4.39
C SER A 114 8.26 -13.76 -3.52
N LYS A 115 8.38 -13.08 -2.39
CA LYS A 115 7.25 -12.41 -1.75
C LYS A 115 6.96 -11.13 -2.52
N PHE A 116 5.75 -10.57 -2.33
CA PHE A 116 5.33 -9.32 -2.96
C PHE A 116 4.27 -8.62 -2.10
N PRO A 117 4.20 -7.29 -2.11
CA PRO A 117 3.22 -6.55 -1.32
C PRO A 117 1.80 -6.68 -1.88
N LEU A 118 0.80 -6.67 -1.00
CA LEU A 118 -0.63 -6.57 -1.33
C LEU A 118 -1.22 -5.18 -0.99
N GLY A 119 -0.37 -4.19 -0.77
CA GLY A 119 -0.73 -2.81 -0.45
C GLY A 119 0.52 -1.96 -0.25
N ALA A 120 0.75 -1.48 0.97
CA ALA A 120 1.89 -0.64 1.30
C ALA A 120 3.22 -1.37 1.09
N HIS A 121 4.16 -0.75 0.37
CA HIS A 121 5.38 -1.41 -0.07
C HIS A 121 6.68 -0.77 0.43
N TYR A 122 6.63 0.39 1.05
CA TYR A 122 7.81 1.07 1.60
C TYR A 122 7.46 1.92 2.82
N LEU A 123 8.49 2.27 3.58
CA LEU A 123 8.45 3.26 4.65
C LEU A 123 9.58 4.26 4.41
N PRO A 124 9.29 5.53 4.10
CA PRO A 124 10.33 6.56 4.05
C PRO A 124 11.00 6.69 5.41
N LEU A 125 12.28 7.11 5.41
CA LEU A 125 13.04 7.22 6.66
C LEU A 125 12.32 8.16 7.65
N PRO A 126 12.04 7.70 8.89
CA PRO A 126 11.27 8.46 9.86
C PRO A 126 11.95 9.75 10.29
N ASN A 127 11.14 10.75 10.62
CA ASN A 127 11.65 11.98 11.22
C ASN A 127 12.23 11.71 12.62
N LYS A 128 13.28 12.45 12.98
CA LYS A 128 13.92 12.35 14.31
C LYS A 128 12.94 12.59 15.48
N GLN A 129 11.87 13.35 15.25
CA GLN A 129 10.83 13.61 16.24
C GLN A 129 9.90 12.42 16.48
N ASP A 130 9.86 11.44 15.58
CA ASP A 130 9.02 10.24 15.75
C ASP A 130 9.70 9.19 16.63
N VAL A 131 9.85 9.53 17.91
CA VAL A 131 10.56 8.69 18.89
C VAL A 131 9.95 7.30 19.01
N ALA A 132 8.63 7.19 18.94
CA ALA A 132 7.95 5.89 19.12
C ALA A 132 8.20 4.93 17.95
N LEU A 133 8.24 5.44 16.72
CA LEU A 133 8.56 4.65 15.55
C LEU A 133 10.05 4.30 15.51
N LEU A 134 10.94 5.25 15.82
CA LEU A 134 12.39 4.99 15.91
C LEU A 134 12.68 3.88 16.93
N GLN A 135 12.06 3.91 18.11
CA GLN A 135 12.19 2.83 19.10
C GLN A 135 11.70 1.48 18.57
N PHE A 136 10.60 1.45 17.82
CA PHE A 136 10.12 0.22 17.21
C PHE A 136 11.12 -0.34 16.19
N LEU A 137 11.66 0.50 15.32
CA LEU A 137 12.63 0.10 14.31
C LEU A 137 13.97 -0.35 14.95
N GLU A 138 14.36 0.23 16.09
CA GLU A 138 15.52 -0.19 16.85
C GLU A 138 15.29 -1.54 17.55
N GLU A 139 14.13 -1.74 18.18
CA GLU A 139 13.71 -3.04 18.76
C GLU A 139 13.76 -4.18 17.74
N GLU A 140 13.48 -3.89 16.48
CA GLU A 140 13.47 -4.86 15.37
C GLU A 140 14.78 -4.90 14.58
N GLN A 141 15.83 -4.23 15.07
CA GLN A 141 17.17 -4.20 14.47
C GLN A 141 17.21 -3.62 13.04
N ILE A 142 16.22 -2.81 12.67
CA ILE A 142 16.21 -2.04 11.42
C ILE A 142 17.10 -0.79 11.59
N ILE A 143 17.10 -0.20 12.78
CA ILE A 143 18.09 0.78 13.21
C ILE A 143 19.17 0.04 13.97
N ILE A 144 20.42 0.16 13.51
CA ILE A 144 21.60 -0.52 14.08
C ILE A 144 22.47 0.39 14.95
N GLY A 145 22.06 1.63 15.13
CA GLY A 145 22.76 2.61 15.98
C GLY A 145 22.42 4.05 15.60
N TYR A 146 23.19 4.97 16.16
CA TYR A 146 23.06 6.40 15.91
C TYR A 146 24.43 7.02 15.66
N ASP A 147 24.46 8.10 14.89
CA ASP A 147 25.68 8.87 14.70
C ASP A 147 25.95 9.86 15.86
N SER A 148 27.08 10.59 15.78
CA SER A 148 27.46 11.59 16.80
C SER A 148 26.48 12.77 16.92
N LYS A 149 25.58 12.98 15.94
CA LYS A 149 24.54 14.01 15.92
C LYS A 149 23.16 13.46 16.32
N GLY A 150 23.09 12.15 16.64
CA GLY A 150 21.88 11.45 17.03
C GLY A 150 20.93 11.14 15.87
N PHE A 151 21.44 11.02 14.64
CA PHE A 151 20.67 10.51 13.51
C PHE A 151 20.74 8.98 13.46
N PRO A 152 19.61 8.31 13.15
CA PRO A 152 19.58 6.86 13.07
C PRO A 152 20.46 6.34 11.93
N LYS A 153 21.14 5.23 12.18
CA LYS A 153 21.83 4.43 11.17
C LYS A 153 20.99 3.19 10.91
N PHE A 154 20.52 3.08 9.69
CA PHE A 154 19.71 1.94 9.25
C PHE A 154 20.63 0.82 8.75
N ASP A 155 20.16 -0.41 8.87
CA ASP A 155 20.75 -1.56 8.22
C ASP A 155 20.60 -1.41 6.70
N GLU A 156 21.73 -1.40 5.98
CA GLU A 156 21.76 -1.18 4.53
C GLU A 156 20.99 -2.25 3.74
N GLU A 157 20.89 -3.48 4.26
CA GLU A 157 20.14 -4.56 3.61
C GLU A 157 18.61 -4.33 3.67
N GLN A 158 18.16 -3.34 4.44
CA GLN A 158 16.73 -2.99 4.58
C GLN A 158 16.36 -1.70 3.85
N LEU A 159 17.33 -1.08 3.20
CA LEU A 159 17.13 0.10 2.36
C LEU A 159 16.95 -0.29 0.88
N THR A 160 16.43 0.63 0.09
CA THR A 160 16.48 0.51 -1.37
C THR A 160 17.94 0.42 -1.83
N PHE A 161 18.20 -0.44 -2.83
CA PHE A 161 19.50 -0.53 -3.49
C PHE A 161 19.51 0.37 -4.72
N ALA A 162 20.58 1.12 -4.90
CA ALA A 162 20.77 1.94 -6.09
C ALA A 162 20.91 1.08 -7.36
N PRO A 163 20.31 1.47 -8.50
CA PRO A 163 19.51 2.68 -8.68
C PRO A 163 18.07 2.52 -8.18
N ASP A 164 17.55 3.56 -7.51
CA ASP A 164 16.29 3.48 -6.77
C ASP A 164 15.07 3.63 -7.67
N GLU A 165 15.08 4.64 -8.55
CA GLU A 165 13.93 5.07 -9.32
C GLU A 165 14.26 5.36 -10.78
N ARG A 166 13.32 5.07 -11.70
CA ARG A 166 13.43 5.46 -13.11
C ARG A 166 12.08 5.86 -13.70
N LEU A 167 12.14 6.73 -14.68
CA LEU A 167 10.99 7.21 -15.44
C LEU A 167 11.13 6.84 -16.93
N PHE A 168 10.12 6.19 -17.48
CA PHE A 168 10.00 6.05 -18.93
C PHE A 168 9.36 7.30 -19.52
N TYR A 169 10.15 8.09 -20.23
CA TYR A 169 9.74 9.36 -20.82
C TYR A 169 10.29 9.49 -22.25
N LYS A 170 9.42 9.84 -23.19
CA LYS A 170 9.78 10.01 -24.62
C LYS A 170 10.57 8.81 -25.19
N ASN A 171 10.06 7.60 -24.93
CA ASN A 171 10.61 6.31 -25.38
C ASN A 171 12.01 5.93 -24.82
N ASN A 172 12.43 6.54 -23.71
CA ASN A 172 13.67 6.17 -23.04
C ASN A 172 13.48 6.12 -21.53
N TRP A 173 14.17 5.20 -20.88
CA TRP A 173 14.31 5.18 -19.43
C TRP A 173 15.35 6.21 -18.99
N GLN A 174 15.06 6.97 -17.96
CA GLN A 174 15.98 7.92 -17.34
C GLN A 174 15.89 7.83 -15.81
N GLU A 175 16.98 8.16 -15.14
CA GLU A 175 17.06 8.20 -13.68
C GLU A 175 16.09 9.22 -13.08
N ALA A 176 15.53 8.89 -11.89
CA ALA A 176 14.57 9.66 -11.11
C ALA A 176 13.17 9.80 -11.77
N LEU A 177 12.21 10.32 -11.01
CA LEU A 177 10.80 10.45 -11.43
C LEU A 177 10.49 11.78 -12.14
N ILE A 178 11.41 12.73 -12.07
CA ILE A 178 11.28 14.03 -12.74
C ILE A 178 12.01 13.96 -14.09
N PRO A 179 11.36 14.37 -15.18
CA PRO A 179 12.02 14.38 -16.48
C PRO A 179 13.32 15.21 -16.47
N LYS A 180 14.47 14.58 -16.64
CA LYS A 180 15.78 15.25 -16.75
C LYS A 180 16.07 15.73 -18.16
N THR A 181 15.46 15.12 -19.17
CA THR A 181 15.64 15.44 -20.58
C THR A 181 14.30 15.69 -21.24
N GLY A 182 14.25 16.69 -22.11
CA GLY A 182 13.08 17.01 -22.92
C GLY A 182 12.11 18.01 -22.31
N ASN A 183 12.37 18.53 -21.11
CA ASN A 183 11.71 19.72 -20.58
C ASN A 183 12.23 20.98 -21.29
N SER A 184 11.40 22.01 -21.35
CA SER A 184 11.83 23.36 -21.69
C SER A 184 12.51 24.02 -20.49
N LEU A 185 13.31 25.05 -20.73
CA LEU A 185 13.93 25.84 -19.65
C LEU A 185 12.88 26.41 -18.67
N GLU A 186 11.69 26.79 -19.19
CA GLU A 186 10.61 27.32 -18.37
C GLU A 186 10.04 26.24 -17.43
N GLU A 187 9.86 25.01 -17.92
CA GLU A 187 9.42 23.87 -17.09
C GLU A 187 10.42 23.58 -15.98
N ASP A 188 11.72 23.57 -16.29
CA ASP A 188 12.78 23.34 -15.28
C ASP A 188 12.80 24.45 -14.23
N ILE A 189 12.56 25.71 -14.62
CA ILE A 189 12.43 26.84 -13.68
C ILE A 189 11.23 26.63 -12.76
N GLN A 190 10.10 26.14 -13.28
CA GLN A 190 8.91 25.88 -12.45
C GLN A 190 9.14 24.75 -11.47
N PHE A 191 9.77 23.64 -11.87
CA PHE A 191 10.19 22.58 -10.93
C PHE A 191 11.08 23.13 -9.82
N LYS A 192 12.11 23.90 -10.19
CA LYS A 192 13.01 24.51 -9.21
C LYS A 192 12.26 25.43 -8.23
N LYS A 193 11.36 26.29 -8.73
CA LYS A 193 10.53 27.17 -7.90
C LYS A 193 9.64 26.37 -6.97
N PHE A 194 9.04 25.29 -7.46
CA PHE A 194 8.18 24.40 -6.67
C PHE A 194 8.95 23.78 -5.51
N PHE A 195 10.10 23.14 -5.78
CA PHE A 195 10.88 22.51 -4.72
C PHE A 195 11.45 23.49 -3.70
N LEU A 196 11.85 24.68 -4.12
CA LEU A 196 12.25 25.76 -3.17
C LEU A 196 11.10 26.13 -2.21
N LYS A 197 9.84 26.14 -2.69
CA LYS A 197 8.68 26.35 -1.82
C LYS A 197 8.46 25.15 -0.88
N MET A 198 8.57 23.92 -1.38
CA MET A 198 8.45 22.71 -0.54
C MET A 198 9.52 22.68 0.54
N ASP A 199 10.75 23.08 0.25
CA ASP A 199 11.84 23.17 1.24
C ASP A 199 11.57 24.27 2.29
N ALA A 200 11.01 25.40 1.89
CA ALA A 200 10.57 26.43 2.82
C ALA A 200 9.46 25.92 3.75
N PHE A 201 8.48 25.18 3.25
CA PHE A 201 7.46 24.54 4.07
C PHE A 201 8.03 23.44 4.98
N ARG A 202 9.00 22.65 4.49
CA ARG A 202 9.64 21.58 5.27
C ARG A 202 10.37 22.11 6.49
N SER A 203 11.04 23.23 6.36
CA SER A 203 11.81 23.86 7.44
C SER A 203 11.01 24.87 8.27
N GLY A 204 9.85 25.33 7.75
CA GLY A 204 9.03 26.35 8.39
C GLY A 204 8.36 25.87 9.67
N LYS A 205 8.16 26.81 10.61
CA LYS A 205 7.50 26.57 11.89
C LYS A 205 6.42 27.60 12.15
N GLY A 206 5.36 27.17 12.78
CA GLY A 206 4.31 28.06 13.25
C GLY A 206 4.67 28.73 14.58
N ASP A 207 3.79 29.62 15.04
CA ASP A 207 3.93 30.34 16.31
C ASP A 207 3.91 29.39 17.53
N ASP A 208 3.36 28.18 17.36
CA ASP A 208 3.39 27.09 18.35
C ASP A 208 4.76 26.37 18.44
N GLY A 209 5.74 26.78 17.64
CA GLY A 209 7.08 26.21 17.58
C GLY A 209 7.19 24.87 16.87
N LYS A 210 6.05 24.27 16.45
CA LYS A 210 6.01 23.04 15.67
C LYS A 210 6.34 23.32 14.20
N TYR A 211 6.86 22.31 13.49
CA TYR A 211 7.00 22.39 12.04
C TYR A 211 5.62 22.51 11.37
N PHE A 212 5.52 23.25 10.28
CA PHE A 212 4.27 23.38 9.51
C PHE A 212 3.70 22.02 9.14
N PHE A 213 4.56 21.12 8.68
CA PHE A 213 4.20 19.75 8.31
C PHE A 213 5.14 18.77 9.01
N ASN A 214 4.60 17.72 9.57
CA ASN A 214 5.37 16.67 10.24
C ASN A 214 4.61 15.33 10.21
N ILE A 215 5.29 14.24 10.52
CA ILE A 215 4.73 12.90 10.69
C ILE A 215 5.13 12.41 12.09
N PRO A 216 4.18 11.92 12.86
CA PRO A 216 2.72 11.90 12.61
C PRO A 216 2.12 13.32 12.58
N LEU A 217 0.92 13.41 11.99
CA LEU A 217 0.20 14.68 11.79
C LEU A 217 0.04 15.49 13.08
N SER A 218 -0.11 14.83 14.22
CA SER A 218 -0.21 15.48 15.56
C SER A 218 1.02 16.31 15.94
N LEU A 219 2.16 16.10 15.29
CA LEU A 219 3.36 16.90 15.46
C LEU A 219 3.43 18.11 14.51
N SER A 220 2.47 18.25 13.58
CA SER A 220 2.38 19.42 12.70
C SER A 220 1.83 20.62 13.43
N SER A 221 2.16 21.83 12.96
CA SER A 221 1.68 23.08 13.51
C SER A 221 0.18 23.29 13.25
N ASN A 222 -0.48 23.96 14.20
CA ASN A 222 -1.84 24.45 14.07
C ASN A 222 -1.92 25.88 13.47
N ASP A 223 -0.86 26.37 12.84
CA ASP A 223 -0.82 27.69 12.21
C ASP A 223 -2.02 27.91 11.27
N PHE A 224 -2.69 29.06 11.45
CA PHE A 224 -3.94 29.36 10.76
C PHE A 224 -3.75 29.43 9.23
N THR A 225 -2.66 30.04 8.77
CA THR A 225 -2.37 30.20 7.34
C THR A 225 -2.14 28.84 6.70
N ILE A 226 -1.35 27.99 7.35
CA ILE A 226 -1.04 26.65 6.85
C ILE A 226 -2.29 25.76 6.83
N ARG A 227 -3.12 25.84 7.86
CA ARG A 227 -4.42 25.13 7.89
C ARG A 227 -5.35 25.60 6.78
N GLY A 228 -5.26 26.85 6.36
CA GLY A 228 -6.04 27.41 5.25
C GLY A 228 -5.83 26.66 3.93
N PHE A 229 -4.68 26.03 3.70
CA PHE A 229 -4.43 25.20 2.52
C PHE A 229 -5.34 23.97 2.44
N ASP A 230 -5.95 23.53 3.54
CA ASP A 230 -6.92 22.44 3.50
C ASP A 230 -8.26 22.83 2.85
N THR A 231 -8.51 24.10 2.61
CA THR A 231 -9.79 24.57 2.03
C THR A 231 -9.85 24.50 0.51
N ILE A 232 -8.72 24.34 -0.16
CA ILE A 232 -8.59 24.30 -1.62
C ILE A 232 -7.91 23.01 -2.07
N THR A 233 -8.03 22.68 -3.36
CA THR A 233 -7.32 21.53 -3.94
C THR A 233 -5.84 21.86 -4.19
N MET A 234 -5.00 20.82 -4.28
CA MET A 234 -3.59 20.97 -4.65
C MET A 234 -3.42 21.62 -6.03
N GLN A 235 -4.33 21.32 -6.96
CA GLN A 235 -4.34 21.98 -8.27
C GLN A 235 -4.59 23.48 -8.13
N GLN A 236 -5.63 23.90 -7.40
CA GLN A 236 -5.93 25.31 -7.17
C GLN A 236 -4.75 26.05 -6.54
N TRP A 237 -4.11 25.44 -5.54
CA TRP A 237 -2.92 26.02 -4.91
C TRP A 237 -1.77 26.20 -5.93
N CYS A 238 -1.50 25.20 -6.78
CA CYS A 238 -0.48 25.31 -7.82
C CYS A 238 -0.80 26.47 -8.80
N GLU A 239 -2.06 26.60 -9.21
CA GLU A 239 -2.51 27.66 -10.11
C GLU A 239 -2.38 29.05 -9.46
N GLU A 240 -2.78 29.21 -8.19
CA GLU A 240 -2.65 30.46 -7.40
C GLU A 240 -1.19 30.87 -7.20
N GLU A 241 -0.27 29.90 -7.08
CA GLU A 241 1.18 30.14 -6.99
C GLU A 241 1.84 30.44 -8.36
N GLY A 242 1.03 30.45 -9.44
CA GLY A 242 1.45 30.78 -10.79
C GLY A 242 2.19 29.66 -11.52
N PHE A 243 2.01 28.40 -11.10
CA PHE A 243 2.49 27.23 -11.84
C PHE A 243 1.52 26.91 -12.99
N ASN A 244 2.07 26.55 -14.16
CA ASN A 244 1.29 26.18 -15.35
C ASN A 244 2.01 25.12 -16.22
N SER A 245 3.15 24.60 -15.78
CA SER A 245 3.89 23.54 -16.48
C SER A 245 3.12 22.23 -16.42
N LYS A 246 2.81 21.66 -17.59
CA LYS A 246 2.12 20.36 -17.67
C LYS A 246 2.93 19.26 -16.99
N SER A 247 4.24 19.21 -17.22
CA SER A 247 5.12 18.19 -16.64
C SER A 247 5.16 18.29 -15.11
N LEU A 248 5.14 19.50 -14.54
CA LEU A 248 5.05 19.70 -13.10
C LEU A 248 3.70 19.23 -12.55
N PHE A 249 2.59 19.59 -13.21
CA PHE A 249 1.25 19.15 -12.77
C PHE A 249 1.11 17.63 -12.85
N ASP A 250 1.62 16.99 -13.91
CA ASP A 250 1.60 15.54 -14.04
C ASP A 250 2.41 14.86 -12.93
N TYR A 251 3.57 15.42 -12.54
CA TYR A 251 4.40 14.92 -11.44
C TYR A 251 3.70 15.06 -10.08
N VAL A 252 3.12 16.24 -9.79
CA VAL A 252 2.40 16.47 -8.52
C VAL A 252 1.12 15.63 -8.46
N ASP A 253 0.44 15.41 -9.61
CA ASP A 253 -0.71 14.50 -9.70
C ASP A 253 -0.31 13.05 -9.41
N TYR A 254 0.82 12.60 -9.96
CA TYR A 254 1.39 11.29 -9.65
C TYR A 254 1.61 11.13 -8.14
N CYS A 255 2.30 12.07 -7.49
CA CYS A 255 2.56 12.06 -6.06
C CYS A 255 1.27 12.03 -5.20
N CYS A 256 0.26 12.81 -5.59
CA CYS A 256 -1.04 12.81 -4.90
C CYS A 256 -1.79 11.48 -5.08
N ARG A 257 -1.72 10.87 -6.26
CA ARG A 257 -2.35 9.57 -6.51
C ARG A 257 -1.65 8.44 -5.76
N ASP A 258 -0.34 8.53 -5.64
CA ASP A 258 0.47 7.56 -4.90
C ASP A 258 0.12 7.56 -3.40
N ASP A 259 0.17 8.71 -2.75
CA ASP A 259 -0.01 8.82 -1.29
C ASP A 259 -1.48 8.86 -0.84
N PHE A 260 -2.41 9.30 -1.73
CA PHE A 260 -3.81 9.56 -1.35
C PHE A 260 -4.85 8.85 -2.25
N GLY A 261 -4.43 8.19 -3.30
CA GLY A 261 -5.30 7.48 -4.23
C GLY A 261 -6.11 8.37 -5.16
N LEU A 262 -6.09 9.69 -4.98
CA LEU A 262 -6.76 10.70 -5.82
C LEU A 262 -5.74 11.72 -6.33
N GLY A 263 -6.00 12.29 -7.51
CA GLY A 263 -5.13 13.30 -8.12
C GLY A 263 -5.32 14.71 -7.54
N ILE A 264 -4.49 15.64 -8.02
CA ILE A 264 -4.42 17.04 -7.54
C ILE A 264 -5.72 17.81 -7.60
N SER A 265 -6.65 17.42 -8.48
CA SER A 265 -7.97 18.06 -8.60
C SER A 265 -8.93 17.72 -7.46
N TYR A 266 -8.58 16.75 -6.61
CA TYR A 266 -9.42 16.24 -5.52
C TYR A 266 -8.76 16.30 -4.16
N VAL A 267 -7.43 16.19 -4.12
CA VAL A 267 -6.66 16.20 -2.87
C VAL A 267 -6.52 17.62 -2.34
N SER A 268 -6.66 17.81 -1.05
CA SER A 268 -6.44 19.06 -0.35
C SER A 268 -5.01 19.57 -0.59
N ALA A 269 -4.83 20.86 -0.78
CA ALA A 269 -3.51 21.47 -0.94
C ALA A 269 -2.63 21.22 0.29
N TRP A 270 -3.20 21.25 1.49
CA TRP A 270 -2.46 20.90 2.70
C TRP A 270 -1.86 19.52 2.61
N ALA A 271 -2.64 18.53 2.21
CA ALA A 271 -2.17 17.15 2.08
C ALA A 271 -1.15 17.01 0.94
N GLY A 272 -1.40 17.63 -0.21
CA GLY A 272 -0.44 17.64 -1.31
C GLY A 272 0.92 18.24 -0.93
N ILE A 273 0.93 19.35 -0.19
CA ILE A 273 2.16 19.95 0.34
C ILE A 273 2.79 19.06 1.42
N HIS A 274 1.99 18.43 2.27
CA HIS A 274 2.45 17.51 3.32
C HIS A 274 3.28 16.37 2.72
N TYR A 275 2.90 15.79 1.58
CA TYR A 275 3.68 14.77 0.87
C TYR A 275 5.14 15.21 0.70
N PHE A 276 5.38 16.44 0.24
CA PHE A 276 6.72 16.97 -0.05
C PHE A 276 7.46 17.52 1.19
N ALA A 277 6.72 18.03 2.18
CA ALA A 277 7.29 18.85 3.24
C ALA A 277 7.32 18.17 4.62
N ALA A 278 6.58 17.08 4.84
CA ALA A 278 6.48 16.46 6.15
C ALA A 278 7.74 15.65 6.53
N ARG A 279 8.45 15.10 5.55
CA ARG A 279 9.68 14.34 5.74
C ARG A 279 10.87 15.27 5.86
N LYS A 280 11.61 15.18 6.98
CA LYS A 280 12.66 16.15 7.33
C LYS A 280 14.04 15.78 6.76
N GLN A 281 14.17 14.62 6.13
CA GLN A 281 15.44 14.12 5.62
C GLN A 281 16.55 14.10 6.71
N ASP A 282 16.16 13.70 7.91
CA ASP A 282 17.01 13.64 9.10
C ASP A 282 17.96 12.43 9.07
N SER A 283 18.56 12.13 7.92
CA SER A 283 19.52 11.04 7.73
C SER A 283 20.93 11.59 7.50
N THR A 284 21.94 10.90 8.06
CA THR A 284 23.37 11.21 7.82
C THR A 284 23.93 10.49 6.60
N GLN A 285 23.18 9.57 6.03
CA GLN A 285 23.61 8.82 4.85
C GLN A 285 23.55 9.73 3.62
N ASP A 286 24.50 9.55 2.71
CA ASP A 286 24.59 10.31 1.45
C ASP A 286 23.35 10.13 0.56
N ASN A 287 22.49 9.15 0.89
CA ASN A 287 21.23 8.85 0.25
C ASN A 287 20.05 9.33 1.09
N LYS A 288 19.75 10.63 1.03
CA LYS A 288 18.63 11.25 1.76
C LYS A 288 17.25 10.79 1.29
N ASP A 289 17.19 10.23 0.10
CA ASP A 289 15.95 9.81 -0.56
C ASP A 289 15.69 8.29 -0.44
N ASN A 290 16.59 7.53 0.22
CA ASN A 290 16.39 6.12 0.47
C ASN A 290 15.15 5.85 1.32
N VAL A 291 14.50 4.74 1.05
CA VAL A 291 13.36 4.24 1.80
C VAL A 291 13.66 2.86 2.37
N LEU A 292 13.03 2.53 3.48
CA LEU A 292 12.97 1.17 3.98
C LEU A 292 11.97 0.39 3.12
N THR A 293 12.40 -0.73 2.58
CA THR A 293 11.54 -1.60 1.77
C THR A 293 12.03 -3.04 1.84
N TRP A 294 11.16 -3.96 1.47
CA TRP A 294 11.39 -5.41 1.50
C TRP A 294 10.61 -6.07 0.36
N PRO A 295 10.97 -7.27 -0.08
CA PRO A 295 10.17 -8.00 -1.07
C PRO A 295 8.69 -8.10 -0.72
N GLU A 296 8.37 -8.31 0.56
CA GLU A 296 7.00 -8.32 1.10
C GLU A 296 6.42 -6.93 1.39
N GLY A 297 7.14 -5.85 1.12
CA GLY A 297 6.76 -4.49 1.47
C GLY A 297 6.57 -4.30 2.99
N ASN A 298 5.67 -3.42 3.39
CA ASN A 298 5.40 -3.12 4.82
C ASN A 298 4.81 -4.30 5.62
N ALA A 299 4.55 -5.44 4.96
CA ALA A 299 4.23 -6.67 5.68
C ALA A 299 5.38 -7.11 6.61
N ARG A 300 6.65 -6.77 6.31
CA ARG A 300 7.78 -6.97 7.23
C ARG A 300 7.51 -6.32 8.58
N LEU A 301 7.13 -5.05 8.60
CA LEU A 301 6.81 -4.31 9.83
C LEU A 301 5.57 -4.86 10.53
N SER A 302 4.57 -5.26 9.74
CA SER A 302 3.38 -5.94 10.26
C SER A 302 3.75 -7.25 10.97
N HIS A 303 4.62 -8.09 10.38
CA HIS A 303 5.08 -9.34 11.00
C HIS A 303 5.80 -9.09 12.33
N HIS A 304 6.61 -8.04 12.42
CA HIS A 304 7.23 -7.64 13.69
C HIS A 304 6.20 -7.27 14.76
N LEU A 305 5.11 -6.59 14.38
CA LEU A 305 4.04 -6.25 15.31
C LEU A 305 3.16 -7.45 15.69
N GLN A 306 3.00 -8.45 14.82
CA GLN A 306 2.14 -9.61 15.05
C GLN A 306 2.56 -10.45 16.26
N LYS A 307 3.86 -10.46 16.63
CA LYS A 307 4.35 -11.20 17.80
C LYS A 307 3.64 -10.83 19.11
N TYR A 308 3.12 -9.60 19.22
CA TYR A 308 2.40 -9.13 20.42
C TYR A 308 0.94 -9.59 20.45
N ALA A 309 0.38 -9.98 19.30
CA ALA A 309 -0.99 -10.49 19.15
C ALA A 309 -1.04 -12.01 18.92
N GLU A 310 0.12 -12.68 18.86
CA GLU A 310 0.21 -14.13 18.69
C GLU A 310 -0.53 -14.86 19.82
N ASN A 311 -1.31 -15.87 19.45
CA ASN A 311 -2.18 -16.64 20.37
C ASN A 311 -3.31 -15.84 21.05
N LYS A 312 -3.50 -14.55 20.70
CA LYS A 312 -4.53 -13.67 21.23
C LYS A 312 -5.46 -13.15 20.12
N THR A 313 -5.47 -13.83 18.97
CA THR A 313 -6.23 -13.37 17.80
C THR A 313 -7.17 -14.45 17.28
N LEU A 314 -8.42 -14.10 17.05
CA LEU A 314 -9.40 -14.87 16.29
C LEU A 314 -9.48 -14.33 14.87
N LYS A 315 -8.94 -15.06 13.91
CA LYS A 315 -9.01 -14.76 12.47
C LYS A 315 -10.27 -15.39 11.86
N ASN A 316 -10.68 -14.95 10.66
CA ASN A 316 -11.92 -15.37 10.01
C ASN A 316 -13.18 -15.06 10.85
N HIS A 317 -13.13 -13.99 11.65
CA HIS A 317 -14.21 -13.60 12.55
C HIS A 317 -14.70 -12.19 12.23
N LEU A 318 -16.00 -12.03 11.99
CA LEU A 318 -16.64 -10.76 11.69
C LEU A 318 -17.36 -10.22 12.92
N VAL A 319 -16.89 -9.11 13.48
CA VAL A 319 -17.67 -8.33 14.45
C VAL A 319 -18.76 -7.58 13.70
N TYR A 320 -20.02 -7.75 14.08
CA TYR A 320 -21.14 -7.13 13.37
C TYR A 320 -22.07 -6.26 14.23
N ASP A 321 -21.90 -6.27 15.55
CA ASP A 321 -22.60 -5.40 16.49
C ASP A 321 -21.72 -5.11 17.72
N VAL A 322 -21.62 -3.85 18.12
CA VAL A 322 -20.89 -3.41 19.32
C VAL A 322 -21.74 -2.36 20.04
N LYS A 323 -22.03 -2.59 21.31
CA LYS A 323 -22.88 -1.72 22.14
C LYS A 323 -22.50 -1.77 23.61
N CYS A 324 -22.80 -0.70 24.34
CA CYS A 324 -22.69 -0.67 25.78
C CYS A 324 -23.98 -1.19 26.43
N ILE A 325 -23.84 -2.13 27.38
CA ILE A 325 -24.94 -2.72 28.17
C ILE A 325 -24.43 -2.84 29.61
N ASP A 326 -25.14 -2.27 30.55
CA ASP A 326 -24.87 -2.36 32.01
C ASP A 326 -23.38 -2.09 32.37
N GLY A 327 -22.81 -1.06 31.74
CA GLY A 327 -21.42 -0.63 31.98
C GLY A 327 -20.33 -1.51 31.39
N LYS A 328 -20.67 -2.51 30.59
CA LYS A 328 -19.76 -3.32 29.79
C LYS A 328 -20.02 -3.12 28.30
N VAL A 329 -19.06 -3.51 27.48
CA VAL A 329 -19.24 -3.57 26.02
C VAL A 329 -19.57 -5.00 25.63
N VAL A 330 -20.62 -5.16 24.85
CA VAL A 330 -20.98 -6.44 24.22
C VAL A 330 -20.69 -6.35 22.73
N ALA A 331 -19.77 -7.16 22.27
CA ALA A 331 -19.46 -7.35 20.86
C ALA A 331 -20.01 -8.67 20.35
N THR A 332 -20.80 -8.62 19.30
CA THR A 332 -21.35 -9.85 18.67
C THR A 332 -20.52 -10.20 17.45
N VAL A 333 -20.01 -11.43 17.43
CA VAL A 333 -18.97 -11.89 16.51
C VAL A 333 -19.41 -13.16 15.80
N PHE A 334 -19.29 -13.16 14.47
CA PHE A 334 -19.56 -14.33 13.64
C PHE A 334 -18.26 -15.05 13.26
N ASP A 335 -18.14 -16.31 13.65
CA ASP A 335 -17.09 -17.24 13.22
C ASP A 335 -17.47 -17.76 11.82
N ALA A 336 -16.71 -17.35 10.79
CA ALA A 336 -17.01 -17.68 9.41
C ALA A 336 -16.71 -19.15 9.06
N GLU A 337 -15.80 -19.79 9.82
CA GLU A 337 -15.43 -21.20 9.62
C GLU A 337 -16.50 -22.13 10.22
N LYS A 338 -16.83 -21.93 11.49
CA LYS A 338 -17.83 -22.74 12.20
C LYS A 338 -19.26 -22.33 11.90
N LYS A 339 -19.47 -21.14 11.29
CA LYS A 339 -20.80 -20.56 11.01
C LYS A 339 -21.64 -20.37 12.29
N LEU A 340 -21.00 -20.04 13.38
CA LEU A 340 -21.59 -19.78 14.69
C LEU A 340 -21.37 -18.33 15.09
N THR A 341 -22.19 -17.85 16.01
CA THR A 341 -22.05 -16.52 16.61
C THR A 341 -21.72 -16.67 18.09
N LEU A 342 -20.80 -15.83 18.56
CA LEU A 342 -20.46 -15.68 19.98
C LEU A 342 -20.63 -14.21 20.40
N GLU A 343 -20.86 -14.01 21.70
CA GLU A 343 -20.76 -12.70 22.32
C GLU A 343 -19.46 -12.59 23.10
N ILE A 344 -18.78 -11.44 22.94
CA ILE A 344 -17.62 -11.09 23.73
C ILE A 344 -18.00 -9.91 24.62
N ILE A 345 -17.95 -10.12 25.92
CA ILE A 345 -18.13 -9.06 26.89
C ILE A 345 -16.75 -8.49 27.22
N ALA A 346 -16.61 -7.17 27.13
CA ALA A 346 -15.36 -6.49 27.42
C ALA A 346 -15.56 -5.27 28.34
N ASP A 347 -14.51 -4.90 29.09
CA ASP A 347 -14.52 -3.65 29.83
C ASP A 347 -14.33 -2.47 28.91
N LYS A 348 -13.42 -2.60 27.93
CA LYS A 348 -13.14 -1.60 26.92
C LYS A 348 -12.87 -2.26 25.57
N VAL A 349 -13.26 -1.60 24.49
CA VAL A 349 -13.10 -2.05 23.11
C VAL A 349 -12.37 -0.99 22.30
N ILE A 350 -11.37 -1.40 21.53
CA ILE A 350 -10.71 -0.58 20.51
C ILE A 350 -11.24 -1.01 19.14
N MET A 351 -11.91 -0.10 18.44
CA MET A 351 -12.32 -0.26 17.06
C MET A 351 -11.16 0.19 16.15
N ALA A 352 -10.28 -0.74 15.81
CA ALA A 352 -9.14 -0.54 14.91
C ALA A 352 -9.52 -0.85 13.45
N THR A 353 -10.77 -0.61 13.11
CA THR A 353 -11.37 -0.82 11.78
C THR A 353 -11.67 0.52 11.10
N PRO A 354 -11.64 0.57 9.75
CA PRO A 354 -11.98 1.78 9.00
C PRO A 354 -13.38 2.31 9.33
N GLN A 355 -13.58 3.62 9.19
CA GLN A 355 -14.86 4.24 9.52
C GLN A 355 -16.00 3.76 8.61
N PHE A 356 -15.71 3.39 7.35
CA PHE A 356 -16.73 2.78 6.47
C PHE A 356 -17.22 1.40 6.96
N VAL A 357 -16.46 0.72 7.82
CA VAL A 357 -16.87 -0.52 8.50
C VAL A 357 -17.63 -0.19 9.77
N ASN A 358 -17.10 0.72 10.60
CA ASN A 358 -17.67 1.11 11.89
C ASN A 358 -19.11 1.62 11.78
N GLN A 359 -19.47 2.27 10.66
CA GLN A 359 -20.85 2.74 10.42
C GLN A 359 -21.91 1.62 10.41
N TYR A 360 -21.50 0.37 10.14
CA TYR A 360 -22.41 -0.78 10.16
C TYR A 360 -22.39 -1.55 11.48
N ILE A 361 -21.31 -1.44 12.25
CA ILE A 361 -21.13 -2.16 13.50
C ILE A 361 -21.74 -1.39 14.67
N ILE A 362 -21.56 -0.06 14.68
CA ILE A 362 -21.98 0.82 15.77
C ILE A 362 -23.22 1.61 15.34
N LYS A 363 -24.24 1.57 16.18
CA LYS A 363 -25.49 2.29 15.93
C LYS A 363 -25.25 3.81 15.82
N ASN A 364 -25.98 4.47 14.93
CA ASN A 364 -25.96 5.93 14.69
C ASN A 364 -24.63 6.51 14.15
N ARG A 365 -23.65 5.67 13.82
CA ARG A 365 -22.34 6.15 13.33
C ARG A 365 -22.33 6.55 11.84
N LYS A 366 -23.33 6.16 11.07
CA LYS A 366 -23.40 6.42 9.60
C LYS A 366 -23.29 7.91 9.26
N MET A 367 -23.84 8.80 10.09
CA MET A 367 -23.78 10.24 9.85
C MET A 367 -22.36 10.81 9.95
N LEU A 368 -21.53 10.25 10.81
CA LEU A 368 -20.15 10.70 11.03
C LEU A 368 -19.22 10.33 9.89
N THR A 369 -19.57 9.34 9.06
CA THR A 369 -18.71 8.82 8.01
C THR A 369 -19.02 9.40 6.63
N HIS A 370 -19.94 10.34 6.52
CA HIS A 370 -20.36 10.92 5.25
C HIS A 370 -19.20 11.61 4.50
N ASN A 371 -18.31 12.25 5.23
CA ASN A 371 -17.18 13.02 4.68
C ASN A 371 -15.90 12.19 4.51
N PHE A 372 -15.93 10.89 4.82
CA PHE A 372 -14.79 10.00 4.63
C PHE A 372 -14.76 9.46 3.20
N HIS A 373 -13.78 9.87 2.44
CA HIS A 373 -13.59 9.45 1.06
C HIS A 373 -12.49 8.40 0.95
N TYR A 374 -12.75 7.31 0.23
CA TYR A 374 -11.79 6.20 0.08
C TYR A 374 -11.57 5.91 -1.39
N ALA A 375 -10.32 5.93 -1.82
CA ALA A 375 -9.95 5.52 -3.16
C ALA A 375 -9.87 3.99 -3.28
N PRO A 376 -10.45 3.41 -4.35
CA PRO A 376 -10.20 2.02 -4.70
C PRO A 376 -8.82 1.86 -5.34
N TRP A 377 -8.23 0.66 -5.16
CA TRP A 377 -6.93 0.32 -5.74
C TRP A 377 -6.95 -1.05 -6.39
N LEU A 378 -6.08 -1.22 -7.38
CA LEU A 378 -5.72 -2.49 -7.97
C LEU A 378 -4.20 -2.62 -7.92
N LEU A 379 -3.72 -3.75 -7.42
CA LEU A 379 -2.34 -4.17 -7.54
C LEU A 379 -2.30 -5.37 -8.47
N ALA A 380 -1.23 -5.50 -9.27
CA ALA A 380 -1.05 -6.69 -10.09
C ALA A 380 0.41 -7.13 -10.03
N THR A 381 0.64 -8.30 -9.43
CA THR A 381 1.97 -8.91 -9.39
C THR A 381 2.14 -9.85 -10.57
N LEU A 382 3.15 -9.60 -11.39
CA LEU A 382 3.48 -10.36 -12.58
C LEU A 382 4.76 -11.18 -12.37
N VAL A 383 4.73 -12.44 -12.78
CA VAL A 383 5.93 -13.28 -12.94
C VAL A 383 6.28 -13.29 -14.41
N ILE A 384 7.42 -12.75 -14.76
CA ILE A 384 7.88 -12.55 -16.14
C ILE A 384 9.18 -13.29 -16.44
N SER A 385 9.27 -13.83 -17.64
CA SER A 385 10.48 -14.57 -18.07
C SER A 385 11.64 -13.63 -18.42
N ASP A 386 11.33 -12.50 -19.05
CA ASP A 386 12.30 -11.45 -19.34
C ASP A 386 11.57 -10.13 -19.59
N LEU A 387 12.17 -9.05 -19.11
CA LEU A 387 11.68 -7.70 -19.39
C LEU A 387 12.58 -7.13 -20.49
N ALA A 388 12.00 -6.86 -21.66
CA ALA A 388 12.75 -6.15 -22.68
C ALA A 388 13.13 -4.77 -22.12
N ASP A 389 14.42 -4.58 -21.91
CA ASP A 389 15.02 -3.32 -21.50
C ASP A 389 15.71 -2.72 -22.72
N ASP A 390 15.48 -1.44 -22.99
CA ASP A 390 16.13 -0.73 -24.08
C ASP A 390 17.61 -0.42 -23.79
N GLY A 391 18.07 -0.75 -22.57
CA GLY A 391 19.42 -0.52 -22.09
C GLY A 391 19.76 0.94 -21.81
N SER A 392 18.79 1.85 -21.88
CA SER A 392 19.02 3.29 -21.63
C SER A 392 19.26 3.57 -20.16
N PHE A 393 18.52 2.90 -19.24
CA PHE A 393 18.73 2.93 -17.81
C PHE A 393 18.29 1.61 -17.16
N PRO A 394 19.03 1.06 -16.18
CA PRO A 394 18.76 -0.27 -15.63
C PRO A 394 17.42 -0.32 -14.87
N LEU A 395 16.91 -1.55 -14.68
CA LEU A 395 15.73 -1.82 -13.86
C LEU A 395 15.99 -1.39 -12.43
N CYS A 396 15.09 -0.54 -11.91
CA CYS A 396 15.13 0.02 -10.56
C CYS A 396 14.14 -0.67 -9.63
N TRP A 397 14.20 -0.30 -8.36
CA TRP A 397 13.15 -0.65 -7.42
C TRP A 397 11.81 -0.04 -7.89
N ASP A 398 11.74 1.27 -8.11
CA ASP A 398 10.53 1.94 -8.64
C ASP A 398 10.70 2.31 -10.12
N ASN A 399 9.66 2.02 -10.91
CA ASN A 399 9.67 2.16 -12.36
C ASN A 399 8.37 2.80 -12.84
N VAL A 400 8.42 4.10 -13.11
CA VAL A 400 7.25 4.89 -13.50
C VAL A 400 7.19 5.05 -15.02
N VAL A 401 5.98 4.95 -15.57
CA VAL A 401 5.74 5.11 -17.02
C VAL A 401 4.94 6.38 -17.25
N TYR A 402 5.59 7.41 -17.79
CA TYR A 402 4.93 8.68 -18.07
C TYR A 402 3.80 8.51 -19.07
N GLY A 403 2.63 9.07 -18.73
CA GLY A 403 1.43 8.98 -19.57
C GLY A 403 0.61 7.70 -19.40
N ALA A 404 1.09 6.71 -18.60
CA ALA A 404 0.27 5.59 -18.16
C ALA A 404 -0.84 6.05 -17.23
N LYS A 405 -1.90 5.26 -17.11
CA LYS A 405 -3.00 5.53 -16.16
C LYS A 405 -2.66 5.09 -14.75
N GLY A 406 -1.84 4.05 -14.62
CA GLY A 406 -1.32 3.54 -13.36
C GLY A 406 -0.16 4.36 -12.82
N LEU A 407 0.40 3.89 -11.73
CA LEU A 407 1.52 4.51 -11.02
C LEU A 407 2.88 3.86 -11.36
N GLY A 408 2.91 2.93 -12.33
CA GLY A 408 4.11 2.17 -12.62
C GLY A 408 4.16 0.86 -11.84
N TYR A 409 5.37 0.35 -11.61
CA TYR A 409 5.58 -0.93 -10.94
C TYR A 409 6.87 -0.93 -10.12
N ILE A 410 6.88 -1.68 -9.04
CA ILE A 410 8.09 -1.99 -8.28
C ILE A 410 8.67 -3.34 -8.71
N TYR A 411 9.98 -3.48 -8.59
CA TYR A 411 10.69 -4.73 -8.77
C TYR A 411 10.89 -5.41 -7.42
N ASP A 412 10.08 -6.43 -7.13
CA ASP A 412 10.00 -7.07 -5.81
C ASP A 412 11.29 -7.80 -5.38
N GLN A 413 12.21 -8.04 -6.31
CA GLN A 413 13.47 -8.75 -6.04
C GLN A 413 14.69 -7.81 -6.05
N HIS A 414 14.51 -6.49 -6.00
CA HIS A 414 15.60 -5.51 -6.13
C HIS A 414 16.72 -5.68 -5.08
N GLN A 415 16.39 -6.13 -3.86
CA GLN A 415 17.34 -6.39 -2.77
C GLN A 415 17.97 -7.79 -2.85
N SER A 416 17.67 -8.60 -3.89
CA SER A 416 18.24 -9.93 -4.02
C SER A 416 19.72 -9.86 -4.38
N LEU A 417 20.56 -10.52 -3.61
CA LEU A 417 21.98 -10.68 -3.91
C LEU A 417 22.25 -11.69 -5.04
N GLN A 418 21.22 -12.37 -5.51
CA GLN A 418 21.31 -13.28 -6.64
C GLN A 418 21.38 -12.48 -7.96
N GLN A 419 22.53 -12.44 -8.59
CA GLN A 419 22.77 -11.64 -9.81
C GLN A 419 21.93 -12.05 -11.01
N VAL A 420 21.60 -13.34 -11.14
CA VAL A 420 20.79 -13.87 -12.24
C VAL A 420 19.51 -14.46 -11.70
N GLN A 421 18.40 -13.79 -11.97
CA GLN A 421 17.06 -14.28 -11.64
C GLN A 421 16.49 -15.06 -12.81
N SER A 422 16.01 -16.29 -12.57
CA SER A 422 15.36 -17.11 -13.61
C SER A 422 14.02 -16.51 -14.08
N LYS A 423 13.38 -15.76 -13.22
CA LYS A 423 12.16 -14.98 -13.44
C LYS A 423 12.24 -13.69 -12.65
N LYS A 424 11.66 -12.63 -13.20
CA LYS A 424 11.46 -11.37 -12.48
C LYS A 424 10.04 -11.32 -11.94
N VAL A 425 9.89 -10.73 -10.76
CA VAL A 425 8.59 -10.46 -10.12
C VAL A 425 8.46 -8.95 -9.98
N ILE A 426 7.40 -8.41 -10.56
CA ILE A 426 7.08 -6.99 -10.52
C ILE A 426 5.67 -6.80 -10.01
N THR A 427 5.43 -5.78 -9.20
CA THR A 427 4.09 -5.41 -8.71
C THR A 427 3.70 -4.04 -9.26
N TYR A 428 2.69 -4.03 -10.14
CA TYR A 428 2.08 -2.85 -10.73
C TYR A 428 1.02 -2.26 -9.81
N TYR A 429 0.93 -0.92 -9.78
CA TYR A 429 0.02 -0.14 -8.93
C TYR A 429 -0.92 0.72 -9.76
N TYR A 430 -2.20 0.70 -9.41
CA TYR A 430 -3.23 1.50 -10.05
C TYR A 430 -4.21 2.05 -9.02
N SER A 431 -4.28 3.38 -8.89
CA SER A 431 -5.33 4.06 -8.12
C SER A 431 -6.48 4.45 -9.04
N PHE A 432 -7.71 4.23 -8.59
CA PHE A 432 -8.90 4.68 -9.32
C PHE A 432 -9.19 6.15 -9.00
N SER A 433 -8.34 7.05 -9.51
CA SER A 433 -8.44 8.49 -9.34
C SER A 433 -9.60 9.05 -10.17
N SER A 434 -10.82 8.92 -9.66
CA SER A 434 -12.05 9.35 -10.32
C SER A 434 -12.94 10.12 -9.35
N SER A 435 -13.66 11.12 -9.84
CA SER A 435 -14.69 11.83 -9.06
C SER A 435 -15.81 10.92 -8.55
N ASP A 436 -16.08 9.81 -9.24
CA ASP A 436 -17.07 8.82 -8.84
C ASP A 436 -16.43 7.54 -8.30
N VAL A 437 -15.86 7.65 -7.09
CA VAL A 437 -15.27 6.50 -6.37
C VAL A 437 -16.29 5.40 -6.09
N LYS A 438 -17.60 5.71 -6.02
CA LYS A 438 -18.65 4.68 -5.82
C LYS A 438 -18.81 3.82 -7.06
N LYS A 439 -18.79 4.45 -8.24
CA LYS A 439 -18.81 3.75 -9.53
C LYS A 439 -17.55 2.90 -9.69
N SER A 440 -16.38 3.47 -9.42
CA SER A 440 -15.10 2.74 -9.48
C SER A 440 -15.11 1.49 -8.60
N ARG A 441 -15.60 1.58 -7.35
CA ARG A 441 -15.76 0.41 -6.46
C ARG A 441 -16.73 -0.62 -7.00
N LYS A 442 -17.84 -0.17 -7.61
CA LYS A 442 -18.81 -1.08 -8.23
C LYS A 442 -18.15 -1.82 -9.39
N ASP A 443 -17.49 -1.12 -10.28
CA ASP A 443 -16.79 -1.70 -11.42
C ASP A 443 -15.73 -2.71 -10.97
N LEU A 444 -14.97 -2.39 -9.91
CA LEU A 444 -13.94 -3.24 -9.33
C LEU A 444 -14.44 -4.67 -9.02
N TYR A 445 -15.67 -4.81 -8.51
CA TYR A 445 -16.23 -6.09 -8.11
C TYR A 445 -17.10 -6.77 -9.19
N TYR A 446 -17.55 -6.04 -10.21
CA TYR A 446 -18.42 -6.59 -11.25
C TYR A 446 -17.70 -6.94 -12.55
N LYS A 447 -16.56 -6.31 -12.83
CA LYS A 447 -15.76 -6.62 -14.01
C LYS A 447 -14.97 -7.91 -13.80
N LYS A 448 -14.77 -8.65 -14.90
CA LYS A 448 -14.05 -9.93 -14.88
C LYS A 448 -12.53 -9.71 -14.85
N ASP A 449 -11.81 -10.72 -14.42
CA ASP A 449 -10.35 -10.79 -14.40
C ASP A 449 -9.68 -10.38 -15.72
N ALA A 450 -10.24 -10.83 -16.86
CA ALA A 450 -9.75 -10.46 -18.19
C ALA A 450 -9.75 -8.94 -18.43
N HIS A 451 -10.69 -8.18 -17.87
CA HIS A 451 -10.70 -6.72 -17.97
C HIS A 451 -9.54 -6.09 -17.21
N TRP A 452 -9.28 -6.57 -16.00
CA TRP A 452 -8.19 -6.05 -15.17
C TRP A 452 -6.83 -6.43 -15.73
N LYS A 453 -6.68 -7.66 -16.22
CA LYS A 453 -5.50 -8.08 -16.95
C LYS A 453 -5.20 -7.15 -18.12
N GLN A 454 -6.21 -6.86 -18.94
CA GLN A 454 -6.03 -6.00 -20.12
C GLN A 454 -5.62 -4.58 -19.72
N LEU A 455 -6.22 -4.02 -18.66
CA LEU A 455 -5.85 -2.69 -18.14
C LEU A 455 -4.36 -2.64 -17.75
N VAL A 456 -3.87 -3.66 -17.04
CA VAL A 456 -2.45 -3.73 -16.63
C VAL A 456 -1.53 -3.84 -17.84
N PHE A 457 -1.86 -4.69 -18.80
CA PHE A 457 -1.03 -4.86 -20.00
C PHE A 457 -1.04 -3.63 -20.90
N ASP A 458 -2.18 -2.95 -21.06
CA ASP A 458 -2.25 -1.73 -21.88
C ASP A 458 -1.34 -0.62 -21.33
N ASP A 459 -1.23 -0.48 -20.02
CA ASP A 459 -0.33 0.49 -19.39
C ASP A 459 1.15 0.04 -19.51
N LEU A 460 1.44 -1.21 -19.16
CA LEU A 460 2.83 -1.70 -19.19
C LEU A 460 3.41 -1.81 -20.60
N LYS A 461 2.58 -2.04 -21.63
CA LYS A 461 3.00 -2.07 -23.05
C LYS A 461 3.60 -0.75 -23.53
N ILE A 462 3.31 0.37 -22.89
CA ILE A 462 3.88 1.67 -23.25
C ILE A 462 5.41 1.61 -23.14
N ALA A 463 5.94 1.00 -22.08
CA ALA A 463 7.37 0.86 -21.86
C ALA A 463 7.92 -0.52 -22.25
N HIS A 464 7.07 -1.55 -22.21
CA HIS A 464 7.45 -2.94 -22.44
C HIS A 464 6.52 -3.62 -23.46
N PRO A 465 6.72 -3.40 -24.77
CA PRO A 465 5.81 -3.90 -25.80
C PRO A 465 5.59 -5.42 -25.79
N ASN A 466 6.56 -6.18 -25.26
CA ASN A 466 6.52 -7.64 -25.18
C ASN A 466 5.91 -8.18 -23.87
N ILE A 467 5.46 -7.33 -22.94
CA ILE A 467 5.08 -7.72 -21.57
C ILE A 467 4.07 -8.89 -21.55
N GLU A 468 3.08 -8.88 -22.45
CA GLU A 468 2.06 -9.92 -22.50
C GLU A 468 2.62 -11.29 -22.88
N SER A 469 3.58 -11.33 -23.82
CA SER A 469 4.19 -12.58 -24.29
C SER A 469 5.21 -13.18 -23.31
N VAL A 470 5.74 -12.38 -22.39
CA VAL A 470 6.73 -12.82 -21.38
C VAL A 470 6.13 -13.05 -19.99
N THR A 471 4.87 -12.71 -19.78
CA THR A 471 4.16 -12.92 -18.51
C THR A 471 3.63 -14.35 -18.41
N GLU A 472 4.03 -15.06 -17.37
CA GLU A 472 3.60 -16.44 -17.08
C GLU A 472 2.48 -16.49 -16.03
N GLU A 473 2.51 -15.57 -15.07
CA GLU A 473 1.52 -15.47 -13.99
C GLU A 473 1.18 -14.02 -13.74
N ILE A 474 -0.08 -13.71 -13.51
CA ILE A 474 -0.56 -12.43 -13.02
C ILE A 474 -1.49 -12.64 -11.82
N ASN A 475 -1.16 -12.03 -10.71
CA ASN A 475 -1.96 -12.03 -9.49
C ASN A 475 -2.54 -10.63 -9.28
N ILE A 476 -3.85 -10.48 -9.45
CA ILE A 476 -4.56 -9.21 -9.36
C ILE A 476 -5.20 -9.13 -7.97
N HIS A 477 -4.85 -8.09 -7.21
CA HIS A 477 -5.37 -7.82 -5.88
C HIS A 477 -6.21 -6.56 -5.88
N LEU A 478 -7.48 -6.67 -5.42
CA LEU A 478 -8.47 -5.60 -5.48
C LEU A 478 -8.81 -5.06 -4.10
N LEU A 479 -8.62 -3.76 -3.91
CA LEU A 479 -8.92 -3.03 -2.67
C LEU A 479 -10.04 -2.00 -2.93
N GLY A 480 -11.28 -2.30 -2.55
CA GLY A 480 -12.42 -1.42 -2.81
C GLY A 480 -12.41 -0.12 -2.00
N HIS A 481 -11.74 -0.12 -0.85
CA HIS A 481 -11.53 1.03 0.03
C HIS A 481 -10.05 1.02 0.44
N GLY A 482 -9.16 1.18 -0.54
CA GLY A 482 -7.73 0.99 -0.34
C GLY A 482 -7.14 1.97 0.67
N MET A 483 -7.49 3.27 0.57
CA MET A 483 -6.98 4.28 1.49
C MET A 483 -7.93 5.47 1.61
N ILE A 484 -7.88 6.16 2.76
CA ILE A 484 -8.54 7.44 2.97
C ILE A 484 -7.90 8.49 2.06
N SER A 485 -8.72 9.35 1.46
CA SER A 485 -8.28 10.42 0.58
C SER A 485 -8.64 11.77 1.21
N PRO A 486 -7.65 12.61 1.55
CA PRO A 486 -7.86 13.91 2.18
C PRO A 486 -8.36 14.94 1.15
N VAL A 487 -9.67 15.02 0.97
CA VAL A 487 -10.30 16.07 0.14
C VAL A 487 -10.32 17.42 0.89
N PRO A 488 -10.51 18.55 0.20
CA PRO A 488 -10.58 19.86 0.85
C PRO A 488 -11.55 19.90 2.03
N GLY A 489 -11.10 20.47 3.15
CA GLY A 489 -11.85 20.56 4.40
C GLY A 489 -11.87 19.30 5.25
N PHE A 490 -11.15 18.24 4.87
CA PHE A 490 -11.16 16.99 5.64
C PHE A 490 -10.11 16.95 6.75
N ILE A 491 -8.90 17.47 6.51
CA ILE A 491 -7.78 17.37 7.48
C ILE A 491 -8.07 18.14 8.75
N PHE A 492 -8.64 19.34 8.65
CA PHE A 492 -8.96 20.20 9.80
C PHE A 492 -10.46 20.39 10.04
N GLY A 493 -11.29 19.63 9.31
CA GLY A 493 -12.74 19.59 9.55
C GLY A 493 -13.11 18.76 10.78
N THR A 494 -14.35 18.97 11.28
CA THR A 494 -14.83 18.29 12.49
C THR A 494 -15.11 16.80 12.32
N ALA A 495 -15.24 16.31 11.08
CA ALA A 495 -15.64 14.92 10.81
C ALA A 495 -14.70 13.87 11.44
N LYS A 496 -13.39 14.12 11.41
CA LYS A 496 -12.41 13.21 12.04
C LYS A 496 -12.46 13.29 13.55
N GLU A 497 -12.54 14.50 14.11
CA GLU A 497 -12.64 14.75 15.54
C GLU A 497 -13.88 14.08 16.12
N GLU A 498 -15.05 14.30 15.52
CA GLU A 498 -16.31 13.67 15.92
C GLU A 498 -16.23 12.13 15.81
N ALA A 499 -15.60 11.61 14.74
CA ALA A 499 -15.42 10.17 14.55
C ALA A 499 -14.39 9.55 15.51
N SER A 500 -13.49 10.30 16.09
CA SER A 500 -12.51 9.83 17.07
C SER A 500 -13.03 9.83 18.51
N GLN A 501 -14.15 10.51 18.79
CA GLN A 501 -14.73 10.55 20.13
C GLN A 501 -15.08 9.15 20.62
N ASN A 502 -14.64 8.82 21.84
CA ASN A 502 -15.01 7.57 22.48
C ASN A 502 -16.50 7.56 22.86
N ILE A 503 -17.08 6.38 23.00
CA ILE A 503 -18.46 6.19 23.45
C ILE A 503 -18.43 5.66 24.87
N ASP A 504 -19.05 6.39 25.81
CA ASP A 504 -19.20 6.05 27.23
C ASP A 504 -17.86 5.72 27.94
N SER A 505 -16.74 6.25 27.45
CA SER A 505 -15.39 5.87 27.91
C SER A 505 -15.14 4.34 27.87
N LYS A 506 -15.80 3.65 26.95
CA LYS A 506 -15.78 2.19 26.79
C LYS A 506 -15.39 1.75 25.39
N ILE A 507 -15.89 2.41 24.33
CA ILE A 507 -15.58 2.10 22.95
C ILE A 507 -14.69 3.22 22.42
N PHE A 508 -13.49 2.86 22.00
CA PHE A 508 -12.45 3.75 21.52
C PHE A 508 -12.17 3.46 20.04
N PHE A 509 -11.59 4.40 19.32
CA PHE A 509 -11.32 4.29 17.88
C PHE A 509 -9.85 4.54 17.58
N ALA A 510 -9.28 3.73 16.69
CA ALA A 510 -7.88 3.82 16.27
C ALA A 510 -7.72 3.34 14.83
N HIS A 511 -7.60 4.25 13.90
CA HIS A 511 -7.34 3.94 12.50
C HIS A 511 -6.73 5.16 11.79
N SER A 512 -5.92 4.96 10.76
CA SER A 512 -5.35 6.05 9.94
C SER A 512 -6.41 6.99 9.33
N ASP A 513 -7.64 6.52 9.14
CA ASP A 513 -8.77 7.38 8.73
C ASP A 513 -8.94 8.61 9.63
N LEU A 514 -8.65 8.44 10.92
CA LEU A 514 -8.85 9.49 11.94
C LEU A 514 -7.73 10.55 11.90
N SER A 515 -6.60 10.26 11.28
CA SER A 515 -5.63 11.29 10.92
C SER A 515 -5.94 11.92 9.56
N GLY A 516 -6.57 11.16 8.66
CA GLY A 516 -6.89 11.57 7.30
C GLY A 516 -5.81 11.24 6.27
N ILE A 517 -4.73 10.60 6.70
CA ILE A 517 -3.60 10.17 5.87
C ILE A 517 -3.35 8.68 6.10
N SER A 518 -3.37 7.91 5.01
CA SER A 518 -3.29 6.44 5.07
C SER A 518 -1.86 5.95 4.92
N ILE A 519 -0.98 6.32 5.85
CA ILE A 519 0.41 5.86 5.93
C ILE A 519 0.64 4.99 7.16
N PHE A 520 1.73 4.23 7.16
CA PHE A 520 2.08 3.31 8.24
C PHE A 520 2.21 4.04 9.58
N GLU A 521 2.90 5.17 9.60
CA GLU A 521 3.19 5.96 10.78
C GLU A 521 1.91 6.44 11.46
N GLU A 522 0.95 6.94 10.68
CA GLU A 522 -0.34 7.38 11.23
C GLU A 522 -1.11 6.22 11.86
N ALA A 523 -1.18 5.09 11.17
CA ALA A 523 -1.83 3.89 11.71
C ALA A 523 -1.14 3.38 12.99
N PHE A 524 0.19 3.42 13.03
CA PHE A 524 1.01 3.01 14.16
C PHE A 524 0.74 3.90 15.39
N HIS A 525 0.74 5.23 15.21
CA HIS A 525 0.46 6.18 16.27
C HIS A 525 -0.97 6.13 16.78
N GLN A 526 -1.95 5.90 15.90
CA GLN A 526 -3.34 5.72 16.32
C GLN A 526 -3.49 4.57 17.34
N GLY A 527 -2.79 3.44 17.10
CA GLY A 527 -2.79 2.31 18.03
C GLY A 527 -2.13 2.63 19.38
N ILE A 528 -1.01 3.35 19.38
CA ILE A 528 -0.32 3.77 20.60
C ILE A 528 -1.20 4.73 21.39
N ASN A 529 -1.71 5.76 20.74
CA ASN A 529 -2.44 6.86 21.38
C ASN A 529 -3.73 6.36 22.03
N VAL A 530 -4.49 5.47 21.39
CA VAL A 530 -5.72 4.93 21.95
C VAL A 530 -5.46 4.11 23.21
N VAL A 531 -4.37 3.35 23.28
CA VAL A 531 -4.01 2.60 24.50
C VAL A 531 -3.60 3.54 25.62
N ASN A 532 -2.80 4.57 25.32
CA ASN A 532 -2.46 5.60 26.32
C ASN A 532 -3.71 6.30 26.83
N GLN A 533 -4.66 6.67 25.96
CA GLN A 533 -5.95 7.24 26.36
C GLN A 533 -6.73 6.30 27.30
N ILE A 534 -6.72 5.00 27.01
CA ILE A 534 -7.41 3.99 27.82
C ILE A 534 -6.80 3.87 29.23
N ILE A 535 -5.48 3.92 29.33
CA ILE A 535 -4.75 3.65 30.58
C ILE A 535 -4.62 4.91 31.42
N ASP A 536 -4.17 6.00 30.81
CA ASP A 536 -3.78 7.23 31.52
C ASP A 536 -4.97 8.18 31.70
N GLY A 537 -6.12 7.92 31.05
CA GLY A 537 -7.29 8.81 31.05
C GLY A 537 -7.02 10.13 30.32
N SER A 538 -5.88 10.25 29.64
CA SER A 538 -5.49 11.45 28.89
C SER A 538 -6.36 11.60 27.64
N THR A 539 -7.01 12.75 27.50
CA THR A 539 -7.55 13.19 26.22
C THR A 539 -6.39 13.44 25.26
N LEU A 540 -6.59 13.14 23.99
CA LEU A 540 -5.67 13.58 22.92
C LEU A 540 -5.73 15.13 22.91
N ASP A 541 -4.68 15.77 23.41
CA ASP A 541 -4.46 17.24 23.26
C ASP A 541 -3.89 17.53 21.87
#